data_a10b38106fc8d19679f4b2abffa8b665
#
_entry.id   a10b38106fc8d19679f4b2abffa8b665
#
_cell.length_a   1.000
_cell.length_b   1.000
_cell.length_c   1.000
_cell.angle_alpha   90.00
_cell.angle_beta   90.00
_cell.angle_gamma   90.00
#
_symmetry.space_group_name_H-M   'P 1'
#
loop_
_entity.id
_entity.type
_entity.pdbx_description
1 polymer ?
#
loop_
_entity_poly.entity_id
_entity_poly.type
_entity_poly.pdbx_seq_one_letter_code
_entity_poly.pdbx_strand_id
1 'polypeptide(L)'
;MRTWLVGFMSSIVAGIVIASLFPVGVAGQSAAARGATTKSANVLRTAWGDPDLQGIWTNTTTTPLERLPEASDKAVLTDEERAQVASKVNERLDQDRVRPGNVGTYNEFWYERGTLKNRTSLIVDPPDGKLPPMTPQGQKRLDATVASRRTNPADSWLDRSPSDRCITRSMPGAMLPGFYNHNYHILQTPGYVTISVEMIHDVRIIPVDGRPHLNQPVRQWLGDSRGRWEGSTLVVETTNFNDKVFENGGVSRGFGGNVRMVERFTRVGADEIDYQFTIEDPATFTKPWTVSAPMTKIAGPLFEYACHEGNYAMSGILAGARADEKAAADAAKKQPR
;
A
#
# COMPACT_ATOMS: atom_id res chain seq x y z
N MET A 1 19.03 70.24 -19.64
CA MET A 1 18.14 71.42 -19.86
C MET A 1 16.81 71.10 -19.18
N ARG A 2 16.57 71.87 -18.19
CA ARG A 2 15.31 72.52 -17.76
C ARG A 2 14.18 71.54 -17.37
N THR A 3 13.92 71.30 -16.05
CA THR A 3 13.14 72.14 -15.10
C THR A 3 11.66 72.27 -15.48
N TRP A 4 10.68 71.95 -14.59
CA TRP A 4 10.06 72.63 -13.48
C TRP A 4 8.92 71.73 -12.96
N LEU A 5 8.76 71.26 -11.75
CA LEU A 5 8.32 71.91 -10.49
C LEU A 5 7.00 72.69 -10.56
N VAL A 6 6.22 72.42 -9.52
CA VAL A 6 5.07 73.10 -8.87
C VAL A 6 3.81 72.25 -8.90
N GLY A 7 3.21 71.61 -7.87
CA GLY A 7 2.98 72.15 -6.51
C GLY A 7 1.63 72.86 -6.41
N PHE A 8 0.63 72.27 -5.75
CA PHE A 8 -0.20 73.02 -4.82
C PHE A 8 -1.11 72.14 -3.99
N MET A 9 -1.22 72.55 -2.80
CA MET A 9 -1.97 72.06 -1.60
C MET A 9 -3.45 72.34 -1.62
N SER A 10 -4.11 71.71 -0.67
CA SER A 10 -5.32 72.09 0.09
C SER A 10 -6.63 71.58 -0.47
N SER A 11 -7.59 71.08 0.24
CA SER A 11 -8.01 71.27 1.63
C SER A 11 -9.04 70.24 2.03
N ILE A 12 -9.10 69.96 3.29
CA ILE A 12 -10.00 69.24 4.13
C ILE A 12 -11.47 69.59 3.95
N VAL A 13 -12.35 68.59 3.83
CA VAL A 13 -13.70 68.65 4.41
C VAL A 13 -14.02 67.29 5.06
N ALA A 14 -14.21 67.35 6.37
CA ALA A 14 -14.69 66.24 7.17
C ALA A 14 -16.19 66.08 6.99
N GLY A 15 -16.61 64.88 6.62
CA GLY A 15 -18.02 64.45 6.63
C GLY A 15 -18.14 63.17 7.42
N ILE A 16 -18.51 63.27 8.70
CA ILE A 16 -18.85 62.12 9.55
C ILE A 16 -20.22 61.61 9.10
N VAL A 17 -20.25 60.45 8.45
CA VAL A 17 -21.50 59.67 8.26
C VAL A 17 -21.41 58.46 9.17
N ILE A 18 -22.17 58.49 10.24
CA ILE A 18 -22.39 57.35 11.13
C ILE A 18 -23.36 56.40 10.41
N ALA A 19 -22.82 55.36 9.81
CA ALA A 19 -23.58 54.23 9.34
C ALA A 19 -23.57 53.13 10.39
N SER A 20 -24.73 52.93 10.99
CA SER A 20 -25.02 51.85 11.94
C SER A 20 -24.86 50.50 11.24
N LEU A 21 -23.76 49.82 11.50
CA LEU A 21 -23.54 48.43 11.05
C LEU A 21 -24.25 47.48 12.02
N PHE A 22 -25.40 46.95 11.62
CA PHE A 22 -25.98 45.75 12.22
C PHE A 22 -25.08 44.55 11.84
N PRO A 23 -24.60 43.73 12.76
CA PRO A 23 -23.98 42.49 12.36
C PRO A 23 -25.03 41.50 11.91
N VAL A 24 -25.06 41.20 10.61
CA VAL A 24 -25.75 40.01 10.09
C VAL A 24 -24.96 38.81 10.54
N GLY A 25 -25.47 38.14 11.54
CA GLY A 25 -24.90 36.84 11.99
C GLY A 25 -25.12 35.80 10.90
N VAL A 26 -24.08 35.50 10.14
CA VAL A 26 -24.03 34.28 9.33
C VAL A 26 -23.86 33.11 10.31
N ALA A 27 -24.98 32.49 10.66
CA ALA A 27 -24.97 31.21 11.34
C ALA A 27 -24.45 30.14 10.37
N GLY A 28 -23.11 30.05 10.27
CA GLY A 28 -22.46 28.88 9.73
C GLY A 28 -22.71 27.73 10.70
N GLN A 29 -23.65 26.87 10.38
CA GLN A 29 -23.77 25.58 11.05
C GLN A 29 -22.54 24.75 10.69
N SER A 30 -21.48 24.87 11.50
CA SER A 30 -20.48 23.84 11.59
C SER A 30 -21.20 22.60 12.11
N ALA A 31 -21.37 21.60 11.24
CA ALA A 31 -21.73 20.27 11.66
C ALA A 31 -20.68 19.85 12.71
N ALA A 32 -21.08 19.93 13.96
CA ALA A 32 -20.31 19.37 15.06
C ALA A 32 -20.14 17.88 14.71
N ALA A 33 -18.95 17.51 14.29
CA ALA A 33 -18.53 16.14 14.31
C ALA A 33 -18.80 15.67 15.74
N ARG A 34 -19.81 14.81 15.91
CA ARG A 34 -20.03 14.10 17.16
C ARG A 34 -18.72 13.38 17.44
N GLY A 35 -17.92 13.96 18.28
CA GLY A 35 -16.80 13.29 18.89
C GLY A 35 -17.34 12.02 19.52
N ALA A 36 -17.11 10.91 18.85
CA ALA A 36 -17.12 9.64 19.54
C ALA A 36 -16.14 9.83 20.68
N THR A 37 -16.64 9.92 21.89
CA THR A 37 -15.86 9.77 23.11
C THR A 37 -15.28 8.37 23.03
N THR A 38 -14.14 8.23 22.37
CA THR A 38 -13.27 7.08 22.52
C THR A 38 -13.01 7.01 24.02
N LYS A 39 -13.64 6.04 24.70
CA LYS A 39 -13.16 5.57 25.99
C LYS A 39 -11.65 5.46 25.81
N SER A 40 -10.89 6.20 26.60
CA SER A 40 -9.44 6.07 26.65
C SER A 40 -9.18 4.58 26.91
N ALA A 41 -9.00 3.81 25.86
CA ALA A 41 -8.54 2.45 25.96
C ALA A 41 -7.21 2.56 26.69
N ASN A 42 -7.08 1.81 27.76
CA ASN A 42 -5.84 1.79 28.54
C ASN A 42 -4.76 1.30 27.58
N VAL A 43 -4.01 2.25 27.00
CA VAL A 43 -3.00 1.96 25.97
C VAL A 43 -1.97 1.07 26.62
N LEU A 44 -1.90 -0.17 26.21
CA LEU A 44 -0.86 -1.10 26.66
C LEU A 44 0.49 -0.47 26.35
N ARG A 45 1.42 -0.52 27.31
CA ARG A 45 2.76 0.03 27.18
C ARG A 45 3.81 -1.04 27.44
N THR A 46 4.91 -0.90 26.75
CA THR A 46 6.14 -1.65 27.01
C THR A 46 6.74 -1.25 28.36
N ALA A 47 7.67 -2.04 28.86
CA ALA A 47 8.36 -1.75 30.14
C ALA A 47 9.15 -0.43 30.11
N TRP A 48 9.50 0.09 28.93
CA TRP A 48 10.20 1.38 28.75
C TRP A 48 9.25 2.52 28.35
N GLY A 49 7.94 2.29 28.34
CA GLY A 49 6.93 3.34 28.25
C GLY A 49 6.34 3.61 26.87
N ASP A 50 6.87 3.04 25.80
CA ASP A 50 6.29 3.16 24.45
C ASP A 50 4.93 2.43 24.35
N PRO A 51 4.01 2.87 23.48
CA PRO A 51 2.83 2.06 23.17
C PRO A 51 3.23 0.66 22.71
N ASP A 52 2.57 -0.37 23.26
CA ASP A 52 2.90 -1.77 22.97
C ASP A 52 2.15 -2.27 21.74
N LEU A 53 2.89 -2.52 20.65
CA LEU A 53 2.40 -3.13 19.42
C LEU A 53 2.82 -4.60 19.29
N GLN A 54 3.53 -5.16 20.28
CA GLN A 54 4.11 -6.49 20.18
C GLN A 54 3.06 -7.59 20.04
N GLY A 55 3.42 -8.60 19.28
CA GLY A 55 2.59 -9.75 19.06
C GLY A 55 2.65 -10.26 17.64
N ILE A 56 1.83 -11.29 17.37
CA ILE A 56 1.66 -11.83 16.03
C ILE A 56 0.30 -11.37 15.51
N TRP A 57 0.30 -10.81 14.32
CA TRP A 57 -0.83 -10.11 13.73
C TRP A 57 -1.09 -10.59 12.31
N THR A 58 -2.36 -10.54 11.88
CA THR A 58 -2.75 -10.78 10.50
C THR A 58 -3.65 -9.67 10.00
N ASN A 59 -3.52 -9.29 8.73
CA ASN A 59 -4.43 -8.38 8.05
C ASN A 59 -5.20 -9.06 6.91
N THR A 60 -5.25 -10.38 6.89
CA THR A 60 -5.93 -11.14 5.84
C THR A 60 -7.38 -10.71 5.68
N THR A 61 -7.77 -10.46 4.44
CA THR A 61 -9.13 -10.07 4.07
C THR A 61 -9.38 -10.31 2.60
N THR A 62 -10.63 -10.58 2.24
CA THR A 62 -11.09 -10.60 0.86
C THR A 62 -11.58 -9.22 0.38
N THR A 63 -11.46 -8.18 1.22
CA THR A 63 -11.72 -6.80 0.78
C THR A 63 -10.69 -6.40 -0.29
N PRO A 64 -11.13 -5.99 -1.49
CA PRO A 64 -10.20 -5.69 -2.57
C PRO A 64 -9.46 -4.37 -2.33
N LEU A 65 -8.30 -4.21 -3.00
CA LEU A 65 -7.58 -2.95 -2.95
C LEU A 65 -8.44 -1.79 -3.46
N GLU A 66 -9.00 -1.92 -4.65
CA GLU A 66 -9.89 -0.95 -5.26
C GLU A 66 -11.34 -1.40 -5.15
N ARG A 67 -12.24 -0.43 -5.08
CA ARG A 67 -13.69 -0.70 -4.97
C ARG A 67 -14.20 -1.52 -6.14
N LEU A 68 -14.88 -2.61 -5.81
CA LEU A 68 -15.51 -3.49 -6.79
C LEU A 68 -16.68 -2.77 -7.49
N PRO A 69 -16.89 -3.03 -8.78
CA PRO A 69 -18.09 -2.53 -9.49
C PRO A 69 -19.40 -2.94 -8.82
N GLU A 70 -19.44 -4.13 -8.22
CA GLU A 70 -20.60 -4.68 -7.52
C GLU A 70 -20.98 -3.90 -6.25
N ALA A 71 -20.04 -3.15 -5.69
CA ALA A 71 -20.28 -2.29 -4.54
C ALA A 71 -20.83 -0.91 -4.91
N SER A 72 -20.94 -0.62 -6.21
CA SER A 72 -21.38 0.69 -6.73
C SER A 72 -20.56 1.83 -6.09
N ASP A 73 -21.22 2.94 -5.72
CA ASP A 73 -20.55 4.09 -5.11
C ASP A 73 -20.47 4.03 -3.58
N LYS A 74 -20.90 2.92 -2.97
CA LYS A 74 -20.89 2.77 -1.52
C LYS A 74 -19.48 2.51 -1.00
N ALA A 75 -19.06 3.33 -0.06
CA ALA A 75 -17.80 3.12 0.66
C ALA A 75 -17.93 2.04 1.76
N VAL A 76 -19.12 1.86 2.29
CA VAL A 76 -19.43 0.92 3.37
C VAL A 76 -20.72 0.18 3.04
N LEU A 77 -20.74 -1.13 3.24
CA LEU A 77 -21.89 -2.02 3.06
C LEU A 77 -22.63 -2.22 4.39
N THR A 78 -23.93 -2.49 4.33
CA THR A 78 -24.64 -3.11 5.45
C THR A 78 -24.20 -4.57 5.61
N ASP A 79 -24.58 -5.22 6.69
CA ASP A 79 -24.23 -6.63 6.91
C ASP A 79 -24.87 -7.56 5.85
N GLU A 80 -26.08 -7.26 5.41
CA GLU A 80 -26.79 -8.01 4.36
C GLU A 80 -26.10 -7.84 3.00
N GLU A 81 -25.77 -6.58 2.63
CA GLU A 81 -25.02 -6.29 1.41
C GLU A 81 -23.65 -6.93 1.41
N ARG A 82 -22.95 -6.87 2.55
CA ARG A 82 -21.65 -7.51 2.74
C ARG A 82 -21.72 -9.01 2.50
N ALA A 83 -22.74 -9.69 3.05
CA ALA A 83 -22.93 -11.13 2.85
C ALA A 83 -23.13 -11.47 1.37
N GLN A 84 -23.92 -10.68 0.63
CA GLN A 84 -24.15 -10.87 -0.81
C GLN A 84 -22.87 -10.65 -1.63
N VAL A 85 -22.13 -9.58 -1.35
CA VAL A 85 -20.86 -9.29 -2.04
C VAL A 85 -19.81 -10.34 -1.70
N ALA A 86 -19.71 -10.76 -0.44
CA ALA A 86 -18.78 -11.78 0.00
C ALA A 86 -18.99 -13.12 -0.74
N SER A 87 -20.24 -13.55 -0.94
CA SER A 87 -20.55 -14.76 -1.70
C SER A 87 -19.95 -14.70 -3.12
N LYS A 88 -20.17 -13.59 -3.84
CA LYS A 88 -19.64 -13.40 -5.20
C LYS A 88 -18.11 -13.32 -5.22
N VAL A 89 -17.51 -12.65 -4.24
CA VAL A 89 -16.05 -12.56 -4.11
C VAL A 89 -15.45 -13.92 -3.85
N ASN A 90 -16.00 -14.70 -2.92
CA ASN A 90 -15.52 -16.04 -2.59
C ASN A 90 -15.63 -16.98 -3.78
N GLU A 91 -16.76 -16.97 -4.53
CA GLU A 91 -16.92 -17.75 -5.75
C GLU A 91 -15.86 -17.41 -6.80
N ARG A 92 -15.50 -16.12 -6.95
CA ARG A 92 -14.47 -15.67 -7.87
C ARG A 92 -13.06 -16.10 -7.43
N LEU A 93 -12.79 -16.11 -6.15
CA LEU A 93 -11.50 -16.45 -5.56
C LEU A 93 -11.28 -17.95 -5.41
N ASP A 94 -12.33 -18.76 -5.46
CA ASP A 94 -12.26 -20.22 -5.33
C ASP A 94 -11.28 -20.83 -6.33
N GLN A 95 -10.19 -21.41 -5.82
CA GLN A 95 -9.14 -22.02 -6.63
C GLN A 95 -9.45 -23.47 -7.02
N ASP A 96 -10.38 -24.12 -6.32
CA ASP A 96 -10.81 -25.47 -6.64
C ASP A 96 -11.75 -25.50 -7.86
N ARG A 97 -12.24 -24.32 -8.26
CA ARG A 97 -13.07 -24.17 -9.46
C ARG A 97 -12.27 -24.45 -10.73
N VAL A 98 -12.68 -25.46 -11.46
CA VAL A 98 -12.08 -25.80 -12.76
C VAL A 98 -12.25 -24.64 -13.75
N ARG A 99 -11.14 -24.17 -14.31
CA ARG A 99 -11.09 -23.12 -15.33
C ARG A 99 -10.41 -23.66 -16.57
N PRO A 100 -11.05 -23.60 -17.76
CA PRO A 100 -10.42 -24.05 -18.99
C PRO A 100 -9.06 -23.38 -19.23
N GLY A 101 -8.04 -24.16 -19.57
CA GLY A 101 -6.69 -23.64 -19.82
C GLY A 101 -5.85 -23.33 -18.56
N ASN A 102 -6.39 -23.53 -17.37
CA ASN A 102 -5.61 -23.42 -16.14
C ASN A 102 -4.96 -24.77 -15.82
N VAL A 103 -3.64 -24.77 -15.70
CA VAL A 103 -2.85 -25.97 -15.34
C VAL A 103 -2.94 -26.33 -13.85
N GLY A 104 -3.71 -25.56 -13.06
CA GLY A 104 -3.85 -25.71 -11.63
C GLY A 104 -2.90 -24.80 -10.86
N THR A 105 -3.33 -24.47 -9.66
CA THR A 105 -2.57 -23.78 -8.62
C THR A 105 -2.71 -24.58 -7.33
N TYR A 106 -2.35 -24.01 -6.21
CA TYR A 106 -2.74 -24.57 -4.91
C TYR A 106 -4.26 -24.66 -4.83
N ASN A 107 -4.78 -25.71 -4.20
CA ASN A 107 -6.20 -25.82 -3.91
C ASN A 107 -6.61 -24.90 -2.76
N GLU A 108 -7.91 -24.69 -2.56
CA GLU A 108 -8.46 -23.74 -1.59
C GLU A 108 -8.00 -24.00 -0.14
N PHE A 109 -7.66 -25.23 0.19
CA PHE A 109 -7.15 -25.61 1.51
C PHE A 109 -5.92 -24.80 1.97
N TRP A 110 -5.06 -24.37 1.04
CA TRP A 110 -3.83 -23.63 1.33
C TRP A 110 -4.04 -22.11 1.49
N TYR A 111 -5.27 -21.62 1.33
CA TYR A 111 -5.53 -20.19 1.36
C TYR A 111 -6.12 -19.73 2.69
N GLU A 112 -5.53 -18.71 3.27
CA GLU A 112 -5.96 -18.00 4.48
C GLU A 112 -6.59 -16.66 4.07
N ARG A 113 -7.79 -16.68 3.48
CA ARG A 113 -8.34 -15.49 2.82
C ARG A 113 -8.89 -14.44 3.77
N GLY A 114 -9.18 -14.78 5.01
CA GLY A 114 -9.94 -13.92 5.91
C GLY A 114 -11.37 -13.66 5.40
N THR A 115 -11.94 -12.55 5.81
CA THR A 115 -13.32 -12.18 5.47
C THR A 115 -13.40 -10.82 4.80
N LEU A 116 -14.44 -10.62 3.99
CA LEU A 116 -14.80 -9.30 3.47
C LEU A 116 -15.18 -8.40 4.64
N LYS A 117 -14.55 -7.25 4.75
CA LYS A 117 -14.92 -6.21 5.73
C LYS A 117 -16.13 -5.40 5.19
N ASN A 118 -16.71 -4.56 6.04
CA ASN A 118 -17.82 -3.70 5.62
C ASN A 118 -17.37 -2.63 4.62
N ARG A 119 -16.08 -2.29 4.59
CA ARG A 119 -15.51 -1.42 3.55
C ARG A 119 -15.47 -2.13 2.20
N THR A 120 -15.75 -1.37 1.14
CA THR A 120 -15.79 -1.88 -0.24
C THR A 120 -14.44 -1.85 -0.95
N SER A 121 -13.43 -1.22 -0.32
CA SER A 121 -12.05 -1.16 -0.79
C SER A 121 -11.11 -0.97 0.39
N LEU A 122 -9.86 -1.39 0.22
CA LEU A 122 -8.78 -1.06 1.14
C LEU A 122 -8.33 0.39 0.95
N ILE A 123 -8.41 0.94 -0.28
CA ILE A 123 -8.18 2.36 -0.52
C ILE A 123 -9.29 3.16 0.15
N VAL A 124 -8.87 4.10 1.03
CA VAL A 124 -9.75 4.99 1.80
C VAL A 124 -9.62 6.44 1.39
N ASP A 125 -8.50 6.79 0.78
CA ASP A 125 -8.26 8.08 0.13
C ASP A 125 -7.49 7.80 -1.18
N PRO A 126 -8.05 8.17 -2.33
CA PRO A 126 -9.29 8.94 -2.56
C PRO A 126 -10.57 8.23 -2.12
N PRO A 127 -11.65 9.00 -1.79
CA PRO A 127 -12.89 8.44 -1.23
C PRO A 127 -13.70 7.58 -2.21
N ASP A 128 -13.41 7.65 -3.52
CA ASP A 128 -13.96 6.74 -4.51
C ASP A 128 -13.43 5.31 -4.38
N GLY A 129 -12.40 5.10 -3.53
CA GLY A 129 -11.81 3.80 -3.28
C GLY A 129 -11.02 3.24 -4.46
N LYS A 130 -10.45 4.11 -5.29
CA LYS A 130 -9.65 3.74 -6.48
C LYS A 130 -8.27 4.38 -6.43
N LEU A 131 -7.33 3.78 -7.15
CA LEU A 131 -6.03 4.40 -7.38
C LEU A 131 -6.21 5.71 -8.15
N PRO A 132 -5.48 6.76 -7.79
CA PRO A 132 -5.48 8.00 -8.58
C PRO A 132 -5.01 7.74 -10.01
N PRO A 133 -5.42 8.58 -10.97
CA PRO A 133 -4.89 8.52 -12.32
C PRO A 133 -3.36 8.58 -12.33
N MET A 134 -2.75 7.80 -13.21
CA MET A 134 -1.31 7.86 -13.40
C MET A 134 -0.90 9.11 -14.17
N THR A 135 0.31 9.60 -13.91
CA THR A 135 0.96 10.59 -14.75
C THR A 135 1.33 9.98 -16.10
N PRO A 136 1.52 10.77 -17.17
CA PRO A 136 2.00 10.23 -18.44
C PRO A 136 3.32 9.46 -18.32
N GLN A 137 4.21 9.90 -17.42
CA GLN A 137 5.47 9.21 -17.15
C GLN A 137 5.28 7.88 -16.43
N GLY A 138 4.38 7.82 -15.43
CA GLY A 138 4.02 6.58 -14.73
C GLY A 138 3.39 5.58 -15.69
N GLN A 139 2.45 6.02 -16.53
CA GLN A 139 1.83 5.18 -17.54
C GLN A 139 2.86 4.62 -18.53
N LYS A 140 3.78 5.45 -19.02
CA LYS A 140 4.87 5.00 -19.91
C LYS A 140 5.74 3.90 -19.28
N ARG A 141 6.07 4.02 -17.96
CA ARG A 141 6.82 2.98 -17.25
C ARG A 141 6.01 1.69 -17.14
N LEU A 142 4.73 1.80 -16.80
CA LEU A 142 3.84 0.65 -16.72
C LEU A 142 3.74 -0.07 -18.07
N ASP A 143 3.50 0.67 -19.15
CA ASP A 143 3.38 0.13 -20.51
C ASP A 143 4.66 -0.58 -20.94
N ALA A 144 5.83 0.01 -20.65
CA ALA A 144 7.13 -0.60 -20.92
C ALA A 144 7.32 -1.93 -20.16
N THR A 145 6.94 -1.97 -18.88
CA THR A 145 7.00 -3.19 -18.07
C THR A 145 6.06 -4.27 -18.61
N VAL A 146 4.85 -3.89 -19.00
CA VAL A 146 3.88 -4.82 -19.59
C VAL A 146 4.37 -5.35 -20.94
N ALA A 147 4.92 -4.47 -21.79
CA ALA A 147 5.47 -4.86 -23.09
C ALA A 147 6.66 -5.83 -22.93
N SER A 148 7.61 -5.52 -22.06
CA SER A 148 8.76 -6.38 -21.79
C SER A 148 8.33 -7.79 -21.35
N ARG A 149 7.35 -7.89 -20.46
CA ARG A 149 6.84 -9.19 -20.01
C ARG A 149 6.11 -10.00 -21.07
N ARG A 150 5.55 -9.34 -22.08
CA ARG A 150 4.90 -10.03 -23.20
C ARG A 150 5.92 -10.55 -24.20
N THR A 151 6.98 -9.80 -24.45
CA THR A 151 8.00 -10.14 -25.44
C THR A 151 9.06 -11.08 -24.91
N ASN A 152 9.49 -10.84 -23.65
CA ASN A 152 10.58 -11.60 -23.02
C ASN A 152 10.13 -12.10 -21.64
N PRO A 153 9.21 -13.07 -21.58
CA PRO A 153 8.62 -13.48 -20.29
C PRO A 153 9.61 -14.26 -19.38
N ALA A 154 10.63 -14.87 -19.97
CA ALA A 154 11.61 -15.70 -19.26
C ALA A 154 12.90 -15.93 -20.07
N ASP A 155 13.47 -14.88 -20.69
CA ASP A 155 14.78 -14.96 -21.36
C ASP A 155 15.87 -15.24 -20.34
N SER A 156 15.74 -14.63 -19.18
CA SER A 156 16.63 -14.83 -18.03
C SER A 156 15.87 -14.78 -16.70
N TRP A 157 16.57 -15.10 -15.62
CA TRP A 157 16.03 -14.94 -14.26
C TRP A 157 15.71 -13.46 -13.92
N LEU A 158 16.30 -12.49 -14.62
CA LEU A 158 16.02 -11.06 -14.43
C LEU A 158 14.63 -10.67 -14.90
N ASP A 159 14.03 -11.44 -15.81
CA ASP A 159 12.67 -11.20 -16.32
C ASP A 159 11.59 -11.67 -15.34
N ARG A 160 12.02 -12.33 -14.27
CA ARG A 160 11.13 -12.81 -13.21
C ARG A 160 11.13 -11.87 -12.01
N SER A 161 10.00 -11.88 -11.29
CA SER A 161 9.79 -10.96 -10.17
C SER A 161 10.78 -11.21 -9.01
N PRO A 162 11.15 -10.23 -8.19
CA PRO A 162 11.86 -10.47 -6.94
C PRO A 162 11.14 -11.50 -6.06
N SER A 163 9.82 -11.57 -6.10
CA SER A 163 9.03 -12.58 -5.39
C SER A 163 9.26 -13.98 -5.94
N ASP A 164 9.22 -14.16 -7.28
CA ASP A 164 9.52 -15.46 -7.92
C ASP A 164 10.95 -15.92 -7.63
N ARG A 165 11.84 -14.98 -7.39
CA ARG A 165 13.27 -15.18 -7.09
C ARG A 165 13.57 -15.28 -5.59
N CYS A 166 12.54 -15.34 -4.75
CA CYS A 166 12.66 -15.40 -3.29
C CYS A 166 13.48 -14.23 -2.67
N ILE A 167 13.44 -13.04 -3.27
CA ILE A 167 14.18 -11.88 -2.78
C ILE A 167 13.32 -11.06 -1.82
N THR A 168 12.13 -10.64 -2.26
CA THR A 168 11.20 -9.81 -1.47
C THR A 168 9.84 -9.68 -2.14
N ARG A 169 8.81 -9.36 -1.36
CA ARG A 169 7.52 -8.89 -1.87
C ARG A 169 7.49 -7.38 -2.09
N SER A 170 8.59 -6.68 -1.78
CA SER A 170 8.69 -5.22 -1.80
C SER A 170 7.68 -4.49 -0.90
N MET A 171 7.71 -3.15 -0.89
CA MET A 171 6.70 -2.33 -0.24
C MET A 171 5.84 -1.62 -1.29
N PRO A 172 4.53 -1.48 -1.08
CA PRO A 172 3.75 -1.93 0.08
C PRO A 172 3.34 -3.41 0.02
N GLY A 173 3.78 -4.19 -0.98
CA GLY A 173 3.34 -5.57 -1.22
C GLY A 173 3.51 -6.50 -0.02
N ALA A 174 4.59 -6.34 0.74
CA ALA A 174 4.84 -7.13 1.95
C ALA A 174 3.84 -6.84 3.09
N MET A 175 3.20 -5.67 3.09
CA MET A 175 2.26 -5.23 4.13
C MET A 175 0.80 -5.21 3.66
N LEU A 176 0.54 -5.48 2.39
CA LEU A 176 -0.83 -5.62 1.88
C LEU A 176 -1.40 -7.00 2.23
N PRO A 177 -2.71 -7.10 2.46
CA PRO A 177 -3.36 -8.38 2.65
C PRO A 177 -3.07 -9.35 1.49
N GLY A 178 -2.74 -10.57 1.83
CA GLY A 178 -2.53 -11.66 0.90
C GLY A 178 -3.42 -12.86 1.21
N PHE A 179 -3.15 -13.99 0.56
CA PHE A 179 -4.01 -15.16 0.65
C PHE A 179 -3.43 -16.30 1.49
N TYR A 180 -2.14 -16.22 1.85
CA TYR A 180 -1.44 -17.15 2.73
C TYR A 180 -0.13 -16.53 3.20
N ASN A 181 0.36 -16.93 4.37
CA ASN A 181 1.61 -16.46 5.00
C ASN A 181 1.70 -14.91 5.11
N HIS A 182 0.57 -14.22 5.27
CA HIS A 182 0.51 -12.77 5.48
C HIS A 182 0.29 -12.44 6.96
N ASN A 183 1.12 -13.05 7.79
CA ASN A 183 1.18 -12.79 9.21
C ASN A 183 2.44 -11.99 9.54
N TYR A 184 2.38 -11.20 10.60
CA TYR A 184 3.42 -10.25 10.97
C TYR A 184 3.79 -10.45 12.43
N HIS A 185 5.07 -10.59 12.74
CA HIS A 185 5.55 -10.54 14.11
C HIS A 185 6.16 -9.16 14.37
N ILE A 186 5.48 -8.39 15.23
CA ILE A 186 5.97 -7.08 15.68
C ILE A 186 6.70 -7.28 17.00
N LEU A 187 7.97 -6.90 17.01
CA LEU A 187 8.84 -6.89 18.18
C LEU A 187 9.29 -5.47 18.47
N GLN A 188 9.46 -5.14 19.75
CA GLN A 188 9.95 -3.84 20.17
C GLN A 188 11.09 -4.00 21.16
N THR A 189 12.07 -3.12 21.01
CA THR A 189 13.15 -2.89 21.99
C THR A 189 13.31 -1.39 22.18
N PRO A 190 13.98 -0.90 23.21
CA PRO A 190 14.28 0.52 23.31
C PRO A 190 14.97 1.03 22.04
N GLY A 191 14.36 2.01 21.38
CA GLY A 191 14.88 2.64 20.17
C GLY A 191 14.61 1.92 18.84
N TYR A 192 13.97 0.74 18.85
CA TYR A 192 13.69 0.00 17.62
C TYR A 192 12.33 -0.69 17.65
N VAL A 193 11.69 -0.74 16.48
CA VAL A 193 10.58 -1.64 16.17
C VAL A 193 11.00 -2.55 15.03
N THR A 194 10.77 -3.84 15.16
CA THR A 194 11.04 -4.84 14.11
C THR A 194 9.73 -5.46 13.65
N ILE A 195 9.52 -5.52 12.34
CA ILE A 195 8.38 -6.20 11.73
C ILE A 195 8.91 -7.34 10.86
N SER A 196 8.70 -8.57 11.31
CA SER A 196 8.98 -9.77 10.54
C SER A 196 7.71 -10.17 9.79
N VAL A 197 7.83 -10.30 8.48
CA VAL A 197 6.74 -10.75 7.59
C VAL A 197 6.94 -12.23 7.31
N GLU A 198 5.92 -13.03 7.50
CA GLU A 198 6.01 -14.49 7.27
C GLU A 198 6.33 -14.79 5.80
N MET A 199 5.66 -14.13 4.87
CA MET A 199 5.89 -14.29 3.43
C MET A 199 7.30 -13.84 3.04
N ILE A 200 8.09 -14.76 2.47
CA ILE A 200 9.49 -14.55 2.03
C ILE A 200 10.40 -14.13 3.20
N HIS A 201 9.98 -14.33 4.46
CA HIS A 201 10.73 -14.00 5.67
C HIS A 201 11.37 -12.59 5.67
N ASP A 202 10.71 -11.62 5.01
CA ASP A 202 11.17 -10.23 5.00
C ASP A 202 11.18 -9.65 6.42
N VAL A 203 12.26 -8.98 6.81
CA VAL A 203 12.40 -8.33 8.12
C VAL A 203 12.71 -6.85 7.95
N ARG A 204 11.91 -6.01 8.60
CA ARG A 204 12.09 -4.57 8.64
C ARG A 204 12.55 -4.15 10.03
N ILE A 205 13.73 -3.54 10.13
CA ILE A 205 14.24 -2.96 11.37
C ILE A 205 14.05 -1.44 11.27
N ILE A 206 13.24 -0.89 12.15
CA ILE A 206 12.79 0.50 12.15
C ILE A 206 13.36 1.22 13.36
N PRO A 207 14.41 2.04 13.20
CA PRO A 207 14.87 2.92 14.27
C PRO A 207 13.80 3.95 14.62
N VAL A 208 13.58 4.18 15.93
CA VAL A 208 12.64 5.18 16.46
C VAL A 208 13.36 6.22 17.31
N ASP A 209 14.65 6.40 17.09
CA ASP A 209 15.56 7.27 17.87
C ASP A 209 15.78 8.65 17.23
N GLY A 210 15.04 8.98 16.16
CA GLY A 210 15.11 10.29 15.50
C GLY A 210 16.30 10.46 14.53
N ARG A 211 17.09 9.40 14.27
CA ARG A 211 18.16 9.48 13.27
C ARG A 211 17.61 9.74 11.87
N PRO A 212 18.36 10.48 11.02
CA PRO A 212 17.92 10.77 9.66
C PRO A 212 17.93 9.52 8.77
N HIS A 213 17.26 9.61 7.63
CA HIS A 213 17.36 8.62 6.55
C HIS A 213 18.80 8.52 6.03
N LEU A 214 19.12 7.37 5.46
CA LEU A 214 20.36 7.16 4.72
C LEU A 214 20.46 8.11 3.52
N ASN A 215 21.69 8.39 3.08
CA ASN A 215 21.91 9.20 1.88
C ASN A 215 21.22 8.58 0.67
N GLN A 216 20.65 9.41 -0.19
CA GLN A 216 19.86 9.01 -1.37
C GLN A 216 20.48 7.90 -2.26
N PRO A 217 21.79 7.82 -2.49
CA PRO A 217 22.38 6.73 -3.26
C PRO A 217 22.30 5.34 -2.61
N VAL A 218 22.10 5.29 -1.29
CA VAL A 218 21.98 4.02 -0.56
C VAL A 218 20.54 3.52 -0.67
N ARG A 219 20.31 2.58 -1.58
CA ARG A 219 19.00 2.01 -1.89
C ARG A 219 18.84 0.60 -1.33
N GLN A 220 17.66 0.28 -0.80
CA GLN A 220 17.38 -1.02 -0.18
C GLN A 220 16.12 -1.67 -0.77
N TRP A 221 16.02 -2.99 -0.66
CA TRP A 221 14.88 -3.75 -1.18
C TRP A 221 13.56 -3.36 -0.51
N LEU A 222 13.55 -3.17 0.81
CA LEU A 222 12.38 -2.75 1.59
C LEU A 222 12.39 -1.25 1.90
N GLY A 223 13.31 -0.50 1.28
CA GLY A 223 13.54 0.91 1.59
C GLY A 223 14.23 1.12 2.94
N ASP A 224 14.50 2.38 3.25
CA ASP A 224 15.07 2.84 4.51
C ASP A 224 13.93 3.41 5.39
N SER A 225 13.58 2.69 6.45
CA SER A 225 12.48 3.04 7.35
C SER A 225 12.98 3.82 8.56
N ARG A 226 12.22 4.87 8.94
CA ARG A 226 12.42 5.64 10.18
C ARG A 226 11.09 5.80 10.88
N GLY A 227 11.08 5.46 12.17
CA GLY A 227 9.89 5.54 13.01
C GLY A 227 9.93 6.70 13.99
N ARG A 228 8.75 7.15 14.39
CA ARG A 228 8.55 8.06 15.52
C ARG A 228 7.20 7.79 16.15
N TRP A 229 7.09 8.12 17.44
CA TRP A 229 5.81 8.06 18.14
C TRP A 229 5.06 9.39 18.04
N GLU A 230 3.81 9.34 17.62
CA GLU A 230 2.84 10.43 17.67
C GLU A 230 1.71 10.02 18.62
N GLY A 231 1.84 10.35 19.91
CA GLY A 231 0.92 9.87 20.94
C GLY A 231 0.96 8.35 21.09
N SER A 232 -0.12 7.65 20.73
CA SER A 232 -0.22 6.17 20.73
C SER A 232 0.03 5.54 19.37
N THR A 233 0.38 6.33 18.36
CA THR A 233 0.60 5.86 16.98
C THR A 233 2.09 5.81 16.67
N LEU A 234 2.57 4.66 16.20
CA LEU A 234 3.85 4.56 15.52
C LEU A 234 3.67 5.07 14.08
N VAL A 235 4.40 6.11 13.72
CA VAL A 235 4.48 6.61 12.34
C VAL A 235 5.81 6.19 11.76
N VAL A 236 5.78 5.51 10.63
CA VAL A 236 6.97 5.04 9.92
C VAL A 236 7.03 5.69 8.55
N GLU A 237 8.11 6.39 8.28
CA GLU A 237 8.43 6.90 6.96
C GLU A 237 9.45 5.99 6.30
N THR A 238 9.20 5.58 5.05
CA THR A 238 10.10 4.74 4.28
C THR A 238 10.39 5.37 2.93
N THR A 239 11.67 5.53 2.64
CA THR A 239 12.21 6.07 1.37
C THR A 239 13.33 5.19 0.86
N ASN A 240 14.14 5.67 -0.08
CA ASN A 240 15.35 4.98 -0.56
C ASN A 240 15.12 3.53 -1.04
N PHE A 241 13.98 3.31 -1.69
CA PHE A 241 13.71 2.02 -2.32
C PHE A 241 14.65 1.76 -3.48
N ASN A 242 15.07 0.50 -3.63
CA ASN A 242 15.74 0.04 -4.83
C ASN A 242 14.75 0.08 -6.01
N ASP A 243 15.14 0.65 -7.13
CA ASP A 243 14.31 0.79 -8.33
C ASP A 243 13.84 -0.57 -8.91
N LYS A 244 14.62 -1.64 -8.71
CA LYS A 244 14.28 -3.00 -9.15
C LYS A 244 13.09 -3.62 -8.42
N VAL A 245 12.65 -3.10 -7.27
CA VAL A 245 11.46 -3.62 -6.57
C VAL A 245 10.16 -3.35 -7.29
N PHE A 246 10.14 -2.34 -8.16
CA PHE A 246 8.93 -1.88 -8.85
C PHE A 246 8.72 -2.51 -10.23
N GLU A 247 9.64 -3.33 -10.69
CA GLU A 247 9.58 -3.99 -11.99
C GLU A 247 8.51 -5.11 -12.08
N ASN A 248 7.89 -5.49 -10.97
CA ASN A 248 7.27 -6.82 -10.84
C ASN A 248 5.77 -6.92 -10.74
N GLY A 249 5.06 -5.83 -10.86
CA GLY A 249 3.62 -5.93 -10.84
C GLY A 249 2.97 -5.68 -9.48
N GLY A 250 1.68 -6.00 -9.35
CA GLY A 250 0.89 -5.60 -8.19
C GLY A 250 0.71 -4.08 -8.14
N VAL A 251 0.48 -3.55 -6.96
CA VAL A 251 0.23 -2.11 -6.73
C VAL A 251 1.46 -1.23 -6.94
N SER A 252 2.65 -1.83 -6.99
CA SER A 252 3.92 -1.12 -7.16
C SER A 252 4.31 -0.91 -8.62
N ARG A 253 3.52 -1.43 -9.57
CA ARG A 253 3.82 -1.27 -11.01
C ARG A 253 3.88 0.19 -11.40
N GLY A 254 4.95 0.56 -12.09
CA GLY A 254 5.14 1.91 -12.58
C GLY A 254 5.64 2.91 -11.53
N PHE A 255 5.84 2.52 -10.28
CA PHE A 255 6.41 3.41 -9.26
C PHE A 255 7.77 3.97 -9.72
N GLY A 256 8.02 5.22 -9.34
CA GLY A 256 9.31 5.87 -9.52
C GLY A 256 10.26 5.52 -8.38
N GLY A 257 11.57 5.68 -8.60
CA GLY A 257 12.59 5.42 -7.57
C GLY A 257 12.55 6.36 -6.34
N ASN A 258 11.68 7.37 -6.34
CA ASN A 258 11.54 8.36 -5.27
C ASN A 258 10.20 8.24 -4.53
N VAL A 259 9.65 7.04 -4.47
CA VAL A 259 8.45 6.75 -3.67
C VAL A 259 8.74 7.05 -2.20
N ARG A 260 7.80 7.72 -1.56
CA ARG A 260 7.72 7.88 -0.11
C ARG A 260 6.49 7.14 0.39
N MET A 261 6.68 6.28 1.36
CA MET A 261 5.59 5.58 2.04
C MET A 261 5.53 6.02 3.50
N VAL A 262 4.35 6.42 3.96
CA VAL A 262 4.10 6.77 5.36
C VAL A 262 3.11 5.79 5.94
N GLU A 263 3.51 5.05 6.96
CA GLU A 263 2.70 4.06 7.64
C GLU A 263 2.30 4.54 9.03
N ARG A 264 1.15 4.12 9.49
CA ARG A 264 0.61 4.44 10.82
C ARG A 264 0.08 3.17 11.47
N PHE A 265 0.61 2.86 12.64
CA PHE A 265 0.18 1.72 13.46
C PHE A 265 -0.36 2.26 14.77
N THR A 266 -1.65 2.09 15.01
CA THR A 266 -2.31 2.51 16.25
C THR A 266 -3.01 1.31 16.87
N ARG A 267 -2.58 0.89 18.05
CA ARG A 267 -3.30 -0.16 18.76
C ARG A 267 -4.61 0.41 19.30
N VAL A 268 -5.73 -0.07 18.77
CA VAL A 268 -7.08 0.42 19.11
C VAL A 268 -7.82 -0.51 20.07
N GLY A 269 -7.29 -1.70 20.30
CA GLY A 269 -7.83 -2.69 21.21
C GLY A 269 -6.76 -3.68 21.70
N ALA A 270 -7.16 -4.63 22.52
CA ALA A 270 -6.26 -5.70 22.98
C ALA A 270 -5.72 -6.52 21.79
N ASP A 271 -6.58 -6.76 20.81
CA ASP A 271 -6.35 -7.68 19.70
C ASP A 271 -6.50 -6.98 18.34
N GLU A 272 -6.38 -5.64 18.28
CA GLU A 272 -6.54 -4.88 17.05
C GLU A 272 -5.54 -3.73 16.94
N ILE A 273 -4.90 -3.63 15.77
CA ILE A 273 -4.11 -2.48 15.32
C ILE A 273 -4.81 -1.88 14.11
N ASP A 274 -5.18 -0.59 14.19
CA ASP A 274 -5.50 0.20 12.99
C ASP A 274 -4.20 0.47 12.24
N TYR A 275 -4.03 -0.22 11.12
CA TYR A 275 -2.89 -0.06 10.24
C TYR A 275 -3.33 0.65 8.97
N GLN A 276 -2.62 1.71 8.66
CA GLN A 276 -2.82 2.49 7.45
C GLN A 276 -1.47 2.83 6.81
N PHE A 277 -1.45 2.98 5.50
CA PHE A 277 -0.30 3.56 4.83
C PHE A 277 -0.71 4.49 3.70
N THR A 278 0.10 5.50 3.44
CA THR A 278 -0.04 6.44 2.34
C THR A 278 1.16 6.34 1.40
N ILE A 279 0.90 6.28 0.12
CA ILE A 279 1.91 6.33 -0.94
C ILE A 279 1.94 7.73 -1.54
N GLU A 280 3.12 8.32 -1.57
CA GLU A 280 3.42 9.58 -2.22
C GLU A 280 4.44 9.31 -3.34
N ASP A 281 3.97 9.32 -4.57
CA ASP A 281 4.80 9.17 -5.77
C ASP A 281 4.30 10.08 -6.89
N PRO A 282 4.64 11.38 -6.85
CA PRO A 282 4.20 12.35 -7.85
C PRO A 282 4.75 12.07 -9.26
N ALA A 283 5.75 11.21 -9.39
CA ALA A 283 6.23 10.75 -10.68
C ALA A 283 5.33 9.68 -11.31
N THR A 284 4.50 9.03 -10.51
CA THR A 284 3.61 7.93 -10.95
C THR A 284 2.14 8.31 -10.89
N PHE A 285 1.69 8.93 -9.80
CA PHE A 285 0.28 9.25 -9.57
C PHE A 285 0.05 10.75 -9.49
N THR A 286 -1.13 11.17 -9.91
CA THR A 286 -1.52 12.60 -9.88
C THR A 286 -1.75 13.14 -8.48
N LYS A 287 -1.94 12.26 -7.48
CA LYS A 287 -2.08 12.60 -6.06
C LYS A 287 -1.69 11.40 -5.17
N PRO A 288 -1.37 11.62 -3.88
CA PRO A 288 -1.20 10.53 -2.93
C PRO A 288 -2.46 9.67 -2.78
N TRP A 289 -2.28 8.45 -2.26
CA TRP A 289 -3.38 7.55 -1.94
C TRP A 289 -3.10 6.77 -0.66
N THR A 290 -4.16 6.44 0.08
CA THR A 290 -4.09 5.81 1.40
C THR A 290 -4.87 4.51 1.43
N VAL A 291 -4.27 3.50 2.03
CA VAL A 291 -4.87 2.20 2.33
C VAL A 291 -5.11 2.06 3.82
N SER A 292 -6.24 1.46 4.20
CA SER A 292 -6.52 0.99 5.56
C SER A 292 -6.64 -0.54 5.53
N ALA A 293 -5.76 -1.22 6.27
CA ALA A 293 -5.69 -2.66 6.37
C ALA A 293 -5.52 -3.09 7.85
N PRO A 294 -6.58 -2.95 8.69
CA PRO A 294 -6.50 -3.25 10.11
C PRO A 294 -6.00 -4.67 10.38
N MET A 295 -5.17 -4.81 11.40
CA MET A 295 -4.58 -6.07 11.80
C MET A 295 -5.29 -6.64 13.02
N THR A 296 -5.51 -7.94 13.03
CA THR A 296 -6.07 -8.69 14.16
C THR A 296 -4.99 -9.57 14.75
N LYS A 297 -4.93 -9.66 16.08
CA LYS A 297 -3.99 -10.51 16.79
C LYS A 297 -4.33 -11.99 16.58
N ILE A 298 -3.30 -12.80 16.39
CA ILE A 298 -3.42 -14.26 16.30
C ILE A 298 -2.51 -14.95 17.33
N ALA A 299 -2.84 -16.19 17.65
CA ALA A 299 -2.07 -16.95 18.63
C ALA A 299 -0.68 -17.37 18.12
N GLY A 300 -0.47 -17.36 16.79
CA GLY A 300 0.79 -17.81 16.16
C GLY A 300 0.99 -19.34 16.29
N PRO A 301 2.15 -19.87 15.96
CA PRO A 301 3.38 -19.19 15.59
C PRO A 301 3.36 -18.64 14.16
N LEU A 302 4.40 -17.87 13.78
CA LEU A 302 4.78 -17.72 12.38
C LEU A 302 5.46 -19.01 11.93
N PHE A 303 5.18 -19.43 10.71
CA PHE A 303 5.86 -20.54 10.10
C PHE A 303 7.04 -20.07 9.25
N GLU A 304 8.03 -20.92 9.09
CA GLU A 304 9.11 -20.65 8.16
C GLU A 304 8.57 -20.66 6.73
N TYR A 305 8.86 -19.61 5.98
CA TYR A 305 8.62 -19.56 4.54
C TYR A 305 9.92 -19.92 3.82
N ALA A 306 10.15 -21.19 3.61
CA ALA A 306 11.37 -21.75 3.01
C ALA A 306 11.35 -21.58 1.48
N CYS A 307 11.39 -20.34 1.00
CA CYS A 307 11.20 -20.00 -0.42
C CYS A 307 12.30 -20.56 -1.32
N HIS A 308 13.53 -20.70 -0.81
CA HIS A 308 14.69 -21.18 -1.58
C HIS A 308 14.75 -22.70 -1.66
N GLU A 309 14.35 -23.38 -0.60
CA GLU A 309 14.40 -24.83 -0.49
C GLU A 309 13.43 -25.49 -1.47
N GLY A 310 13.95 -26.27 -2.38
CA GLY A 310 13.14 -26.95 -3.38
C GLY A 310 12.46 -26.01 -4.40
N ASN A 311 12.92 -24.77 -4.55
CA ASN A 311 12.41 -23.85 -5.57
C ASN A 311 12.88 -24.25 -6.97
N TYR A 312 12.29 -25.32 -7.49
CA TYR A 312 12.51 -25.75 -8.88
C TYR A 312 11.72 -24.92 -9.90
N ALA A 313 10.83 -24.02 -9.44
CA ALA A 313 10.00 -23.21 -10.31
C ALA A 313 10.84 -22.32 -11.24
N MET A 314 11.91 -21.70 -10.75
CA MET A 314 12.77 -20.85 -11.56
C MET A 314 13.42 -21.63 -12.72
N SER A 315 14.04 -22.78 -12.43
CA SER A 315 14.66 -23.61 -13.46
C SER A 315 13.61 -24.17 -14.43
N GLY A 316 12.43 -24.57 -13.92
CA GLY A 316 11.31 -25.03 -14.73
C GLY A 316 10.76 -23.97 -15.69
N ILE A 317 10.59 -22.73 -15.21
CA ILE A 317 10.12 -21.60 -16.03
C ILE A 317 11.12 -21.30 -17.16
N LEU A 318 12.41 -21.22 -16.84
CA LEU A 318 13.44 -20.94 -17.84
C LEU A 318 13.60 -22.09 -18.85
N ALA A 319 13.52 -23.34 -18.41
CA ALA A 319 13.54 -24.49 -19.30
C ALA A 319 12.31 -24.56 -20.22
N GLY A 320 11.14 -24.26 -19.70
CA GLY A 320 9.91 -24.16 -20.48
C GLY A 320 10.01 -23.11 -21.59
N ALA A 321 10.51 -21.91 -21.28
CA ALA A 321 10.72 -20.85 -22.26
C ALA A 321 11.67 -21.30 -23.39
N ARG A 322 12.77 -21.99 -23.05
CA ARG A 322 13.69 -22.55 -24.08
C ARG A 322 13.02 -23.63 -24.95
N ALA A 323 12.14 -24.43 -24.38
CA ALA A 323 11.37 -25.44 -25.14
C ALA A 323 10.39 -24.76 -26.09
N ASP A 324 9.70 -23.72 -25.68
CA ASP A 324 8.75 -22.95 -26.50
C ASP A 324 9.47 -22.26 -27.68
N GLU A 325 10.62 -21.61 -27.42
CA GLU A 325 11.46 -21.00 -28.46
C GLU A 325 11.90 -22.01 -29.51
N LYS A 326 12.35 -23.18 -29.08
CA LYS A 326 12.72 -24.25 -29.97
C LYS A 326 11.54 -24.73 -30.82
N ALA A 327 10.38 -24.93 -30.21
CA ALA A 327 9.16 -25.34 -30.90
C ALA A 327 8.74 -24.30 -31.96
N ALA A 328 8.81 -23.01 -31.62
CA ALA A 328 8.52 -21.91 -32.55
C ALA A 328 9.51 -21.88 -33.74
N ALA A 329 10.80 -22.04 -33.47
CA ALA A 329 11.83 -22.08 -34.51
C ALA A 329 11.64 -23.30 -35.45
N ASP A 330 11.29 -24.46 -34.90
CA ASP A 330 11.04 -25.67 -35.71
C ASP A 330 9.75 -25.55 -36.52
N ALA A 331 8.71 -24.90 -36.01
CA ALA A 331 7.50 -24.58 -36.73
C ALA A 331 7.76 -23.61 -37.92
N ALA A 332 8.54 -22.57 -37.68
CA ALA A 332 8.93 -21.60 -38.72
C ALA A 332 9.70 -22.25 -39.89
N LYS A 333 10.55 -23.25 -39.61
CA LYS A 333 11.27 -24.01 -40.67
C LYS A 333 10.35 -24.88 -41.52
N LYS A 334 9.18 -25.26 -41.01
CA LYS A 334 8.20 -26.14 -41.71
C LYS A 334 7.20 -25.34 -42.55
N GLN A 335 7.14 -24.02 -42.43
CA GLN A 335 6.28 -23.19 -43.30
C GLN A 335 6.88 -23.12 -44.68
N PRO A 336 6.15 -23.54 -45.76
CA PRO A 336 6.63 -23.38 -47.10
C PRO A 336 6.81 -21.91 -47.46
N ARG A 337 7.92 -21.60 -48.15
CA ARG A 337 8.18 -20.27 -48.67
C ARG A 337 7.21 -19.92 -49.79
#